data_27cb43d89adf64ace590a4988c6d9408
#
_entry.id   27cb43d89adf64ace590a4988c6d9408
#
_cell.length_a   1.000
_cell.length_b   1.000
_cell.length_c   1.000
_cell.angle_alpha   90.00
_cell.angle_beta   90.00
_cell.angle_gamma   90.00
#
_symmetry.space_group_name_H-M   'P 1'
#
loop_
_entity.id
_entity.type
_entity.pdbx_description
1 polymer ?
#
loop_
_entity_poly.entity_id
_entity_poly.type
_entity_poly.pdbx_seq_one_letter_code
_entity_poly.pdbx_strand_id
1 'polypeptide(L)'
;MLMLGMTAVSLTSCSDDNESSDLYSAVIPSKVEFNLPEAQQQLVYTDATGAKCLPMVKGETLQLNYTMSPEDVTYSDVLWTSSNTSFATVSDQGLVAAVNGDGYSVVQVAPVGLHEGSGINANLKVVVSAEMRKATAINVTSTSTEVYAGDTLHFCAFIAPDNSTYKTVKWSVDNEAAASIDPSTGILTAKQADAITTSVKVLATALDGSGVVGERTINVKKIVSPENVTIDQKYSAANGYECALNEQTLNLAFTTVPAECTTSLIKWTSSDESIATVDAGVVKFKGFGKVTISAATPDGNTSSIELNIPCGLVRETYRNENHYSFRPANTSIKYTWGDGFLTVTTAASNATTQRADLKWYDLPLTLHAGNYPVLAVKIEDAKDLGIGVTGRNFNMDVVGKSESGKDFKALGGGNNTWSNELKCADGSRVLIYDLSKVAFGTGGVAPTNESISFSIFQLKYADIKTIDHSFDYKVYWMQTFKSVADVENYVKKVDRIAYEVIK
;
A
#
# COMPACT_ATOMS: atom_id res chain seq x y z
N MET A 1 15.35 7.72 18.81
CA MET A 1 15.77 7.81 20.22
C MET A 1 17.04 8.66 20.23
N LEU A 2 16.88 9.97 20.39
CA LEU A 2 18.00 10.91 20.49
C LEU A 2 17.92 11.52 21.89
N MET A 3 18.84 11.11 22.75
CA MET A 3 19.07 11.76 24.05
C MET A 3 19.81 13.07 23.79
N LEU A 4 19.19 14.19 24.07
CA LEU A 4 19.91 15.46 24.24
C LEU A 4 20.29 15.58 25.71
N GLY A 5 21.58 15.42 26.00
CA GLY A 5 22.16 15.73 27.31
C GLY A 5 22.19 17.25 27.52
N MET A 6 21.50 17.73 28.52
CA MET A 6 21.67 19.08 29.03
C MET A 6 22.91 19.10 29.94
N THR A 7 23.95 19.74 29.49
CA THR A 7 25.11 20.11 30.33
C THR A 7 24.70 21.25 31.24
N ALA A 8 24.77 21.01 32.53
CA ALA A 8 24.68 22.06 33.53
C ALA A 8 25.91 22.98 33.42
N VAL A 9 25.68 24.24 33.10
CA VAL A 9 26.70 25.28 33.18
C VAL A 9 26.75 25.78 34.64
N SER A 10 27.77 25.39 35.37
CA SER A 10 28.10 25.98 36.67
C SER A 10 28.79 27.32 36.45
N LEU A 11 28.12 28.41 36.74
CA LEU A 11 28.74 29.73 36.85
C LEU A 11 29.33 29.87 38.26
N THR A 12 30.64 29.78 38.36
CA THR A 12 31.38 30.22 39.56
C THR A 12 31.56 31.72 39.46
N SER A 13 30.88 32.48 40.32
CA SER A 13 31.12 33.90 40.55
C SER A 13 31.79 34.12 41.90
N CYS A 14 32.75 35.02 41.88
CA CYS A 14 33.57 35.44 43.04
C CYS A 14 32.76 35.98 44.21
N SER A 15 33.33 35.73 45.40
CA SER A 15 32.87 36.19 46.69
C SER A 15 32.84 37.71 46.77
N ASP A 16 31.78 38.26 47.36
CA ASP A 16 31.85 39.19 48.46
C ASP A 16 30.48 39.41 49.13
N ASP A 17 30.50 39.23 50.44
CA ASP A 17 29.62 39.76 51.47
C ASP A 17 28.09 39.47 51.47
N ASN A 18 27.75 38.63 52.45
CA ASN A 18 26.59 38.65 53.31
C ASN A 18 25.34 39.44 52.78
N GLU A 19 24.43 38.73 52.32
CA GLU A 19 22.97 38.81 52.39
C GLU A 19 22.35 38.29 51.09
N SER A 20 21.75 37.13 51.17
CA SER A 20 20.88 36.50 50.19
C SER A 20 21.35 35.16 49.59
N SER A 21 21.85 34.27 50.43
CA SER A 21 22.11 32.88 50.03
C SER A 21 20.82 32.11 49.63
N ASP A 22 19.68 32.64 50.01
CA ASP A 22 18.38 31.94 49.80
C ASP A 22 17.83 32.04 48.40
N LEU A 23 18.22 33.05 47.62
CA LEU A 23 17.77 33.22 46.24
C LEU A 23 18.50 32.29 45.24
N TYR A 24 19.70 31.82 45.57
CA TYR A 24 20.50 30.93 44.70
C TYR A 24 20.20 29.44 44.89
N SER A 25 19.42 29.09 45.92
CA SER A 25 18.99 27.71 46.19
C SER A 25 17.52 27.45 45.81
N ALA A 26 16.84 28.42 45.20
CA ALA A 26 15.45 28.24 44.83
C ALA A 26 15.26 27.12 43.79
N VAL A 27 14.43 26.14 44.12
CA VAL A 27 14.03 25.06 43.22
C VAL A 27 12.89 25.58 42.34
N ILE A 28 13.14 25.63 41.03
CA ILE A 28 12.23 26.16 40.02
C ILE A 28 11.37 25.04 39.49
N PRO A 29 10.05 25.22 39.30
CA PRO A 29 9.20 24.22 38.66
C PRO A 29 9.61 24.03 37.19
N SER A 30 9.72 22.78 36.78
CA SER A 30 9.96 22.39 35.40
C SER A 30 8.65 21.95 34.68
N LYS A 31 7.61 21.65 35.47
CA LYS A 31 6.33 21.14 34.98
C LYS A 31 5.18 21.39 35.95
N VAL A 32 4.00 21.66 35.43
CA VAL A 32 2.73 21.68 36.15
C VAL A 32 1.74 20.79 35.41
N GLU A 33 1.03 19.94 36.13
CA GLU A 33 0.03 19.03 35.57
C GLU A 33 -1.25 19.00 36.40
N PHE A 34 -2.38 18.84 35.72
CA PHE A 34 -3.66 18.61 36.42
C PHE A 34 -3.74 17.18 36.95
N ASN A 35 -4.21 17.06 38.20
CA ASN A 35 -4.59 15.81 38.81
C ASN A 35 -6.12 15.70 38.78
N LEU A 36 -6.67 15.02 37.78
CA LEU A 36 -8.10 14.77 37.69
C LEU A 36 -8.47 13.52 38.48
N PRO A 37 -9.62 13.53 39.21
CA PRO A 37 -10.17 12.30 39.75
C PRO A 37 -10.40 11.25 38.64
N GLU A 38 -10.30 9.96 38.98
CA GLU A 38 -10.40 8.87 38.01
C GLU A 38 -11.69 8.92 37.15
N ALA A 39 -12.82 9.26 37.79
CA ALA A 39 -14.10 9.41 37.09
C ALA A 39 -14.07 10.48 36.01
N GLN A 40 -13.34 11.58 36.20
CA GLN A 40 -13.18 12.66 35.22
C GLN A 40 -12.08 12.35 34.18
N GLN A 41 -11.02 11.64 34.56
CA GLN A 41 -10.01 11.21 33.64
C GLN A 41 -10.60 10.40 32.46
N GLN A 42 -11.59 9.53 32.74
CA GLN A 42 -12.26 8.72 31.73
C GLN A 42 -13.09 9.55 30.75
N LEU A 43 -13.50 10.78 31.13
CA LEU A 43 -14.29 11.67 30.29
C LEU A 43 -13.42 12.58 29.39
N VAL A 44 -12.12 12.71 29.69
CA VAL A 44 -11.22 13.56 28.93
C VAL A 44 -10.99 12.98 27.54
N TYR A 45 -11.21 13.80 26.53
CA TYR A 45 -10.90 13.46 25.13
C TYR A 45 -9.97 14.50 24.52
N THR A 46 -9.38 14.17 23.38
CA THR A 46 -8.56 15.10 22.61
C THR A 46 -9.34 15.56 21.38
N ASP A 47 -9.46 16.87 21.19
CA ASP A 47 -10.14 17.42 20.03
C ASP A 47 -9.23 17.44 18.77
N ALA A 48 -9.80 17.87 17.64
CA ALA A 48 -9.06 17.93 16.35
C ALA A 48 -7.86 18.89 16.37
N THR A 49 -7.76 19.78 17.36
CA THR A 49 -6.62 20.70 17.53
C THR A 49 -5.52 20.12 18.43
N GLY A 50 -5.74 18.94 19.01
CA GLY A 50 -4.85 18.29 19.97
C GLY A 50 -5.06 18.76 21.43
N ALA A 51 -6.09 19.57 21.70
CA ALA A 51 -6.39 20.03 23.06
C ALA A 51 -7.11 18.97 23.87
N LYS A 52 -6.67 18.79 25.15
CA LYS A 52 -7.40 17.95 26.11
C LYS A 52 -8.68 18.66 26.55
N CYS A 53 -9.81 18.02 26.36
CA CYS A 53 -11.15 18.53 26.61
C CYS A 53 -11.82 17.74 27.75
N LEU A 54 -12.33 18.44 28.76
CA LEU A 54 -13.16 17.87 29.81
C LEU A 54 -14.60 18.36 29.61
N PRO A 55 -15.56 17.47 29.33
CA PRO A 55 -16.97 17.85 29.23
C PRO A 55 -17.59 18.06 30.62
N MET A 56 -18.39 19.09 30.73
CA MET A 56 -19.23 19.38 31.92
C MET A 56 -20.63 19.80 31.47
N VAL A 57 -21.60 19.62 32.33
CA VAL A 57 -22.96 20.14 32.12
C VAL A 57 -23.14 21.43 32.92
N LYS A 58 -23.89 22.40 32.39
CA LYS A 58 -24.23 23.63 33.08
C LYS A 58 -24.70 23.38 34.50
N GLY A 59 -24.13 24.11 35.47
CA GLY A 59 -24.41 23.99 36.88
C GLY A 59 -23.52 23.00 37.64
N GLU A 60 -22.74 22.17 36.93
CA GLU A 60 -21.78 21.30 37.59
C GLU A 60 -20.56 22.08 38.09
N THR A 61 -19.94 21.54 39.15
CA THR A 61 -18.66 22.04 39.68
C THR A 61 -17.69 20.90 39.82
N LEU A 62 -16.39 21.20 39.65
CA LEU A 62 -15.30 20.25 39.77
C LEU A 62 -14.08 20.88 40.44
N GLN A 63 -13.60 20.27 41.50
CA GLN A 63 -12.32 20.64 42.09
C GLN A 63 -11.18 20.08 41.24
N LEU A 64 -10.39 20.97 40.64
CA LEU A 64 -9.14 20.65 40.00
C LEU A 64 -8.01 20.71 41.02
N ASN A 65 -7.19 19.68 41.01
CA ASN A 65 -5.91 19.66 41.72
C ASN A 65 -4.78 19.68 40.69
N TYR A 66 -3.59 20.05 41.13
CA TYR A 66 -2.39 20.06 40.28
C TYR A 66 -1.19 19.51 41.04
N THR A 67 -0.17 19.13 40.32
CA THR A 67 1.16 18.79 40.81
C THR A 67 2.18 19.62 40.11
N MET A 68 3.27 19.99 40.80
CA MET A 68 4.46 20.60 40.25
C MET A 68 5.64 19.61 40.31
N SER A 69 6.50 19.68 39.36
CA SER A 69 7.74 18.92 39.37
C SER A 69 8.94 19.88 39.28
N PRO A 70 9.99 19.70 40.11
CA PRO A 70 10.09 18.73 41.22
C PRO A 70 9.13 19.09 42.36
N GLU A 71 8.85 18.16 43.26
CA GLU A 71 7.91 18.37 44.38
C GLU A 71 8.38 19.39 45.43
N ASP A 72 9.67 19.63 45.53
CA ASP A 72 10.31 20.53 46.48
C ASP A 72 10.49 21.96 45.94
N VAL A 73 9.60 22.39 45.02
CA VAL A 73 9.59 23.76 44.49
C VAL A 73 9.53 24.78 45.63
N THR A 74 10.46 25.76 45.61
CA THR A 74 10.59 26.75 46.69
C THR A 74 9.38 27.66 46.81
N TYR A 75 8.74 28.03 45.71
CA TYR A 75 7.53 28.85 45.68
C TYR A 75 6.46 28.11 44.91
N SER A 76 5.42 27.67 45.61
CA SER A 76 4.38 26.80 45.04
C SER A 76 3.04 27.53 44.73
N ASP A 77 3.04 28.86 44.89
CA ASP A 77 1.86 29.65 44.61
C ASP A 77 1.50 29.61 43.10
N VAL A 78 0.23 29.54 42.79
CA VAL A 78 -0.27 29.48 41.42
C VAL A 78 -1.38 30.49 41.18
N LEU A 79 -1.48 30.92 39.94
CA LEU A 79 -2.58 31.70 39.41
C LEU A 79 -3.49 30.77 38.60
N TRP A 80 -4.75 30.76 38.94
CA TRP A 80 -5.81 30.11 38.16
C TRP A 80 -6.49 31.14 37.26
N THR A 81 -6.68 30.83 36.01
CA THR A 81 -7.38 31.67 35.04
C THR A 81 -8.35 30.89 34.19
N SER A 82 -9.39 31.59 33.73
CA SER A 82 -10.35 31.07 32.76
C SER A 82 -10.41 32.01 31.57
N SER A 83 -10.21 31.46 30.36
CA SER A 83 -10.21 32.25 29.13
C SER A 83 -11.57 32.85 28.76
N ASN A 84 -12.65 32.22 29.26
CA ASN A 84 -14.02 32.72 29.03
C ASN A 84 -14.95 32.39 30.21
N THR A 85 -15.06 33.31 31.15
CA THR A 85 -15.86 33.16 32.36
C THR A 85 -17.35 33.07 32.10
N SER A 86 -17.82 33.38 30.90
CA SER A 86 -19.23 33.18 30.53
C SER A 86 -19.59 31.71 30.42
N PHE A 87 -18.64 30.83 30.10
CA PHE A 87 -18.88 29.37 30.02
C PHE A 87 -18.39 28.62 31.25
N ALA A 88 -17.20 28.92 31.74
CA ALA A 88 -16.72 28.32 32.97
C ALA A 88 -15.90 29.33 33.77
N THR A 89 -16.05 29.33 35.09
CA THR A 89 -15.21 30.09 36.02
C THR A 89 -14.29 29.13 36.78
N VAL A 90 -13.20 29.68 37.32
CA VAL A 90 -12.32 28.96 38.24
C VAL A 90 -12.02 29.84 39.45
N SER A 91 -12.05 29.31 40.64
CA SER A 91 -11.64 30.03 41.84
C SER A 91 -10.12 29.99 42.02
N ASP A 92 -9.60 30.84 42.92
CA ASP A 92 -8.17 30.84 43.30
C ASP A 92 -7.70 29.51 43.92
N GLN A 93 -8.63 28.64 44.29
CA GLN A 93 -8.36 27.30 44.82
C GLN A 93 -8.60 26.18 43.79
N GLY A 94 -8.85 26.52 42.52
CA GLY A 94 -9.06 25.54 41.45
C GLY A 94 -10.45 24.93 41.38
N LEU A 95 -11.45 25.48 42.04
CA LEU A 95 -12.84 25.05 41.86
C LEU A 95 -13.42 25.61 40.56
N VAL A 96 -13.62 24.74 39.60
CA VAL A 96 -14.24 25.07 38.30
C VAL A 96 -15.75 24.99 38.44
N ALA A 97 -16.47 25.98 37.90
CA ALA A 97 -17.94 25.97 37.80
C ALA A 97 -18.39 26.19 36.35
N ALA A 98 -19.21 25.30 35.82
CA ALA A 98 -19.85 25.41 34.51
C ALA A 98 -21.02 26.38 34.52
N VAL A 99 -20.91 27.54 33.91
CA VAL A 99 -21.86 28.66 34.04
C VAL A 99 -22.95 28.61 32.97
N ASN A 100 -22.55 28.66 31.68
CA ASN A 100 -23.47 28.60 30.54
C ASN A 100 -23.07 27.48 29.59
N GLY A 101 -24.06 26.86 28.95
CA GLY A 101 -23.88 25.75 28.04
C GLY A 101 -23.58 26.17 26.60
N ASP A 102 -23.16 25.15 25.82
CA ASP A 102 -22.87 25.19 24.40
C ASP A 102 -21.67 26.07 24.01
N GLY A 103 -20.64 26.00 24.86
CA GLY A 103 -19.37 26.66 24.60
C GLY A 103 -18.23 26.07 25.43
N TYR A 104 -17.12 26.74 25.47
CA TYR A 104 -15.96 26.28 26.21
C TYR A 104 -15.16 27.41 26.84
N SER A 105 -14.38 27.09 27.85
CA SER A 105 -13.30 27.90 28.37
C SER A 105 -12.05 27.08 28.55
N VAL A 106 -10.86 27.68 28.37
CA VAL A 106 -9.60 27.07 28.77
C VAL A 106 -9.29 27.50 30.20
N VAL A 107 -9.30 26.54 31.12
CA VAL A 107 -8.82 26.74 32.48
C VAL A 107 -7.33 26.46 32.51
N GLN A 108 -6.60 27.42 33.07
CA GLN A 108 -5.13 27.35 33.18
C GLN A 108 -4.73 27.50 34.64
N VAL A 109 -3.69 26.75 35.01
CA VAL A 109 -2.94 26.93 36.23
C VAL A 109 -1.48 27.21 35.90
N ALA A 110 -0.94 28.28 36.44
CA ALA A 110 0.47 28.70 36.18
C ALA A 110 1.14 29.15 37.50
N PRO A 111 2.44 28.86 37.70
CA PRO A 111 3.18 29.38 38.82
C PRO A 111 3.29 30.93 38.81
N VAL A 112 3.26 31.54 40.00
CA VAL A 112 3.39 33.01 40.17
C VAL A 112 4.70 33.38 40.87
N GLY A 113 4.98 34.67 41.00
CA GLY A 113 6.17 35.19 41.66
C GLY A 113 7.42 35.07 40.79
N LEU A 114 8.47 34.49 41.34
CA LEU A 114 9.76 34.31 40.64
C LEU A 114 9.63 33.41 39.38
N HIS A 115 8.53 32.71 39.23
CA HIS A 115 8.26 31.80 38.11
C HIS A 115 7.28 32.39 37.10
N GLU A 116 6.80 33.62 37.33
CA GLU A 116 5.93 34.31 36.43
C GLU A 116 6.62 34.56 35.08
N GLY A 117 5.91 34.25 33.99
CA GLY A 117 6.48 34.39 32.65
C GLY A 117 7.41 33.23 32.21
N SER A 118 7.62 32.21 33.04
CA SER A 118 8.42 31.04 32.68
C SER A 118 7.86 30.22 31.51
N GLY A 119 6.56 30.44 31.13
CA GLY A 119 5.85 29.64 30.14
C GLY A 119 5.36 28.28 30.67
N ILE A 120 5.66 27.95 31.91
CA ILE A 120 5.22 26.71 32.56
C ILE A 120 3.79 26.88 33.01
N ASN A 121 2.88 26.05 32.46
CA ASN A 121 1.47 26.05 32.81
C ASN A 121 0.83 24.71 32.42
N ALA A 122 -0.33 24.44 33.02
CA ALA A 122 -1.23 23.37 32.56
C ALA A 122 -2.54 23.98 32.07
N ASN A 123 -3.01 23.49 30.93
CA ASN A 123 -4.23 23.94 30.28
C ASN A 123 -5.22 22.78 30.14
N LEU A 124 -6.51 23.05 30.46
CA LEU A 124 -7.59 22.11 30.26
C LEU A 124 -8.77 22.84 29.62
N LYS A 125 -9.20 22.38 28.46
CA LYS A 125 -10.38 22.93 27.78
C LYS A 125 -11.63 22.34 28.40
N VAL A 126 -12.37 23.12 29.16
CA VAL A 126 -13.65 22.76 29.75
C VAL A 126 -14.75 23.06 28.72
N VAL A 127 -15.41 22.01 28.23
CA VAL A 127 -16.48 22.09 27.23
C VAL A 127 -17.80 21.95 27.96
N VAL A 128 -18.63 23.01 27.96
CA VAL A 128 -19.88 23.03 28.72
C VAL A 128 -21.07 22.80 27.80
N SER A 129 -21.89 21.81 28.12
CA SER A 129 -23.19 21.55 27.48
C SER A 129 -24.31 22.19 28.30
N ALA A 130 -25.32 22.76 27.62
CA ALA A 130 -26.49 23.32 28.31
C ALA A 130 -27.27 22.28 29.13
N GLU A 131 -27.31 21.05 28.62
CA GLU A 131 -27.92 19.87 29.20
C GLU A 131 -27.14 18.60 28.86
N MET A 132 -27.37 17.52 29.58
CA MET A 132 -26.76 16.22 29.26
C MET A 132 -27.39 15.67 27.97
N ARG A 133 -26.59 15.64 26.90
CA ARG A 133 -26.96 15.01 25.64
C ARG A 133 -26.38 13.61 25.57
N LYS A 134 -27.26 12.64 25.79
CA LYS A 134 -26.86 11.23 25.85
C LYS A 134 -26.60 10.62 24.49
N ALA A 135 -25.74 9.62 24.46
CA ALA A 135 -25.54 8.77 23.31
C ALA A 135 -26.80 8.02 22.91
N THR A 136 -27.07 7.89 21.64
CA THR A 136 -28.14 7.08 21.05
C THR A 136 -27.62 5.87 20.26
N ALA A 137 -26.38 5.93 19.82
CA ALA A 137 -25.69 4.84 19.16
C ALA A 137 -24.17 4.99 19.31
N ILE A 138 -23.44 3.87 19.22
CA ILE A 138 -21.98 3.83 19.17
C ILE A 138 -21.59 2.88 18.03
N ASN A 139 -20.82 3.40 17.07
CA ASN A 139 -20.23 2.59 16.01
C ASN A 139 -18.78 2.26 16.37
N VAL A 140 -18.45 0.96 16.42
CA VAL A 140 -17.10 0.47 16.75
C VAL A 140 -16.39 0.03 15.48
N THR A 141 -15.19 0.56 15.26
CA THR A 141 -14.36 0.23 14.11
C THR A 141 -12.97 -0.24 14.53
N SER A 142 -12.30 -0.97 13.65
CA SER A 142 -10.90 -1.41 13.75
C SER A 142 -10.31 -1.60 12.37
N THR A 143 -9.00 -1.59 12.26
CA THR A 143 -8.27 -1.79 10.98
C THR A 143 -8.34 -3.23 10.47
N SER A 144 -8.64 -4.19 11.35
CA SER A 144 -8.76 -5.61 11.01
C SER A 144 -9.92 -6.24 11.78
N THR A 145 -10.41 -7.36 11.28
CA THR A 145 -11.33 -8.27 11.97
C THR A 145 -10.61 -9.51 12.51
N GLU A 146 -9.29 -9.60 12.35
CA GLU A 146 -8.47 -10.70 12.84
C GLU A 146 -7.21 -10.14 13.52
N VAL A 147 -6.75 -10.84 14.56
CA VAL A 147 -5.53 -10.53 15.30
C VAL A 147 -4.89 -11.84 15.79
N TYR A 148 -3.57 -11.96 15.68
CA TYR A 148 -2.87 -13.14 16.20
C TYR A 148 -2.57 -12.99 17.69
N ALA A 149 -2.47 -14.13 18.38
CA ALA A 149 -2.07 -14.18 19.78
C ALA A 149 -0.74 -13.45 20.01
N GLY A 150 -0.71 -12.56 21.03
CA GLY A 150 0.41 -11.71 21.34
C GLY A 150 0.40 -10.35 20.65
N ASP A 151 -0.36 -10.20 19.55
CA ASP A 151 -0.49 -8.92 18.85
C ASP A 151 -1.56 -8.03 19.47
N THR A 152 -1.53 -6.75 19.08
CA THR A 152 -2.49 -5.74 19.51
C THR A 152 -3.34 -5.25 18.33
N LEU A 153 -4.57 -4.83 18.64
CA LEU A 153 -5.49 -4.21 17.68
C LEU A 153 -6.16 -2.99 18.33
N HIS A 154 -6.11 -1.85 17.65
CA HIS A 154 -6.70 -0.61 18.14
C HIS A 154 -8.15 -0.47 17.65
N PHE A 155 -9.05 -0.09 18.56
CA PHE A 155 -10.46 0.18 18.30
C PHE A 155 -10.76 1.67 18.44
N CYS A 156 -11.66 2.15 17.58
CA CYS A 156 -12.24 3.48 17.65
C CYS A 156 -13.75 3.40 17.84
N ALA A 157 -14.31 4.27 18.67
CA ALA A 157 -15.74 4.41 18.89
C ALA A 157 -16.22 5.77 18.37
N PHE A 158 -17.26 5.75 17.55
CA PHE A 158 -17.95 6.95 17.06
C PHE A 158 -19.33 7.03 17.71
N ILE A 159 -19.50 8.03 18.57
CA ILE A 159 -20.71 8.21 19.38
C ILE A 159 -21.69 9.11 18.62
N ALA A 160 -22.92 8.69 18.49
CA ALA A 160 -24.01 9.49 17.92
C ALA A 160 -25.00 9.90 19.03
N PRO A 161 -25.57 11.11 18.94
CA PRO A 161 -25.32 12.16 17.96
C PRO A 161 -23.95 12.82 18.18
N ASP A 162 -23.41 13.49 17.15
CA ASP A 162 -22.08 14.13 17.21
C ASP A 162 -21.97 15.21 18.31
N ASN A 163 -23.08 15.75 18.77
CA ASN A 163 -23.14 16.71 19.86
C ASN A 163 -23.41 16.07 21.24
N SER A 164 -23.25 14.75 21.39
CA SER A 164 -23.28 14.06 22.68
C SER A 164 -22.33 14.74 23.66
N THR A 165 -22.73 14.87 24.94
CA THR A 165 -21.93 15.55 25.96
C THR A 165 -20.62 14.82 26.21
N TYR A 166 -20.66 13.51 26.38
CA TYR A 166 -19.46 12.68 26.56
C TYR A 166 -19.01 12.06 25.25
N LYS A 167 -17.70 12.14 24.98
CA LYS A 167 -17.06 11.71 23.73
C LYS A 167 -16.23 10.43 23.90
N THR A 168 -16.20 9.89 25.10
CA THR A 168 -15.42 8.71 25.45
C THR A 168 -16.33 7.55 25.81
N VAL A 169 -15.77 6.35 25.73
CA VAL A 169 -16.45 5.09 26.09
C VAL A 169 -15.60 4.29 27.05
N LYS A 170 -16.20 3.37 27.75
CA LYS A 170 -15.48 2.33 28.48
C LYS A 170 -15.43 1.08 27.61
N TRP A 171 -14.22 0.62 27.33
CA TRP A 171 -13.99 -0.59 26.55
C TRP A 171 -14.01 -1.84 27.42
N SER A 172 -14.51 -2.94 26.88
CA SER A 172 -14.48 -4.28 27.46
C SER A 172 -14.55 -5.35 26.38
N VAL A 173 -14.30 -6.58 26.75
CA VAL A 173 -14.47 -7.77 25.89
C VAL A 173 -15.39 -8.77 26.58
N ASP A 174 -16.09 -9.59 25.80
CA ASP A 174 -16.96 -10.67 26.31
C ASP A 174 -16.16 -11.92 26.71
N ASN A 175 -14.94 -12.08 26.19
CA ASN A 175 -14.09 -13.23 26.43
C ASN A 175 -12.67 -12.82 26.85
N GLU A 176 -12.50 -12.58 28.15
CA GLU A 176 -11.22 -12.18 28.74
C GLU A 176 -10.15 -13.29 28.71
N ALA A 177 -10.53 -14.53 28.48
CA ALA A 177 -9.57 -15.62 28.30
C ALA A 177 -8.83 -15.51 26.94
N ALA A 178 -9.52 -15.03 25.90
CA ALA A 178 -8.98 -14.90 24.56
C ALA A 178 -8.34 -13.53 24.27
N ALA A 179 -8.78 -12.47 24.93
CA ALA A 179 -8.22 -11.12 24.76
C ALA A 179 -8.41 -10.27 26.01
N SER A 180 -7.59 -9.25 26.15
CA SER A 180 -7.83 -8.14 27.09
C SER A 180 -7.86 -6.83 26.32
N ILE A 181 -8.61 -5.85 26.82
CA ILE A 181 -8.66 -4.52 26.22
C ILE A 181 -8.42 -3.46 27.29
N ASP A 182 -7.62 -2.47 26.98
CA ASP A 182 -7.48 -1.31 27.87
C ASP A 182 -8.79 -0.53 27.87
N PRO A 183 -9.41 -0.32 29.06
CA PRO A 183 -10.76 0.24 29.16
C PRO A 183 -10.85 1.70 28.70
N SER A 184 -9.74 2.42 28.63
CA SER A 184 -9.67 3.85 28.26
C SER A 184 -9.21 4.06 26.82
N THR A 185 -8.20 3.30 26.38
CA THR A 185 -7.56 3.52 25.08
C THR A 185 -8.16 2.70 23.95
N GLY A 186 -8.87 1.61 24.26
CA GLY A 186 -9.39 0.69 23.24
C GLY A 186 -8.32 -0.14 22.54
N ILE A 187 -7.14 -0.27 23.16
CA ILE A 187 -6.08 -1.16 22.66
C ILE A 187 -6.35 -2.56 23.21
N LEU A 188 -6.68 -3.46 22.29
CA LEU A 188 -6.86 -4.88 22.59
C LEU A 188 -5.53 -5.60 22.45
N THR A 189 -5.24 -6.49 23.40
CA THR A 189 -4.13 -7.46 23.33
C THR A 189 -4.72 -8.86 23.24
N ALA A 190 -4.44 -9.55 22.14
CA ALA A 190 -4.87 -10.92 21.93
C ALA A 190 -4.04 -11.88 22.79
N LYS A 191 -4.72 -12.81 23.44
CA LYS A 191 -4.09 -13.86 24.26
C LYS A 191 -3.98 -15.17 23.49
N GLN A 192 -3.11 -16.06 23.95
CA GLN A 192 -3.02 -17.40 23.38
C GLN A 192 -4.34 -18.14 23.64
N ALA A 193 -5.00 -18.57 22.57
CA ALA A 193 -6.23 -19.34 22.63
C ALA A 193 -5.95 -20.83 22.38
N ASP A 194 -6.77 -21.71 22.92
CA ASP A 194 -6.67 -23.16 22.66
C ASP A 194 -7.15 -23.52 21.27
N ALA A 195 -8.22 -22.87 20.81
CA ALA A 195 -8.74 -23.03 19.47
C ALA A 195 -7.94 -22.20 18.45
N ILE A 196 -7.85 -22.71 17.21
CA ILE A 196 -7.16 -22.03 16.07
C ILE A 196 -7.75 -20.64 15.83
N THR A 197 -9.06 -20.49 16.03
CA THR A 197 -9.77 -19.22 15.93
C THR A 197 -10.78 -19.11 17.06
N THR A 198 -10.72 -18.01 17.81
CA THR A 198 -11.67 -17.71 18.89
C THR A 198 -12.33 -16.37 18.59
N SER A 199 -13.66 -16.38 18.52
CA SER A 199 -14.44 -15.14 18.35
C SER A 199 -14.50 -14.36 19.66
N VAL A 200 -14.27 -13.05 19.58
CA VAL A 200 -14.33 -12.12 20.72
C VAL A 200 -15.16 -10.91 20.30
N LYS A 201 -16.13 -10.53 21.14
CA LYS A 201 -16.85 -9.28 21.01
C LYS A 201 -16.16 -8.19 21.80
N VAL A 202 -15.81 -7.12 21.13
CA VAL A 202 -15.33 -5.88 21.73
C VAL A 202 -16.53 -4.97 21.93
N LEU A 203 -16.68 -4.46 23.15
CA LEU A 203 -17.80 -3.65 23.59
C LEU A 203 -17.32 -2.25 23.95
N ALA A 204 -18.03 -1.23 23.49
CA ALA A 204 -17.82 0.17 23.81
C ALA A 204 -19.08 0.70 24.53
N THR A 205 -19.00 0.93 25.83
CA THR A 205 -20.14 1.37 26.66
C THR A 205 -20.06 2.88 26.84
N ALA A 206 -21.17 3.57 26.60
CA ALA A 206 -21.31 5.00 26.88
C ALA A 206 -21.14 5.30 28.37
N LEU A 207 -20.45 6.40 28.70
CA LEU A 207 -20.20 6.85 30.07
C LEU A 207 -21.29 7.81 30.63
N ASP A 208 -22.31 8.12 29.82
CA ASP A 208 -23.36 9.10 30.11
C ASP A 208 -24.60 8.52 30.83
N GLY A 209 -24.54 7.25 31.24
CA GLY A 209 -25.67 6.55 31.87
C GLY A 209 -26.82 6.27 30.90
N SER A 210 -26.63 6.35 29.60
CA SER A 210 -27.62 5.94 28.58
C SER A 210 -27.80 4.42 28.51
N GLY A 211 -26.76 3.67 28.88
CA GLY A 211 -26.69 2.22 28.67
C GLY A 211 -26.44 1.80 27.23
N VAL A 212 -26.12 2.74 26.32
CA VAL A 212 -25.83 2.45 24.93
C VAL A 212 -24.48 1.74 24.84
N VAL A 213 -24.46 0.62 24.12
CA VAL A 213 -23.26 -0.19 23.85
C VAL A 213 -23.11 -0.37 22.34
N GLY A 214 -21.94 -0.02 21.82
CA GLY A 214 -21.49 -0.41 20.50
C GLY A 214 -20.69 -1.72 20.58
N GLU A 215 -20.78 -2.55 19.56
CA GLU A 215 -20.04 -3.81 19.52
C GLU A 215 -19.34 -4.05 18.19
N ARG A 216 -18.24 -4.80 18.24
CA ARG A 216 -17.57 -5.33 17.06
C ARG A 216 -16.99 -6.70 17.36
N THR A 217 -17.29 -7.66 16.51
CA THR A 217 -16.73 -9.01 16.61
C THR A 217 -15.43 -9.08 15.84
N ILE A 218 -14.42 -9.70 16.46
CA ILE A 218 -13.14 -10.05 15.84
C ILE A 218 -12.81 -11.52 16.11
N ASN A 219 -11.84 -12.03 15.34
CA ASN A 219 -11.28 -13.36 15.51
C ASN A 219 -9.86 -13.27 16.07
N VAL A 220 -9.63 -13.84 17.22
CA VAL A 220 -8.29 -14.11 17.76
C VAL A 220 -7.77 -15.40 17.16
N LYS A 221 -6.65 -15.34 16.47
CA LYS A 221 -5.98 -16.48 15.82
C LYS A 221 -4.88 -17.01 16.70
N LYS A 222 -4.87 -18.33 16.91
CA LYS A 222 -3.75 -19.02 17.57
C LYS A 222 -2.52 -18.96 16.66
N ILE A 223 -1.35 -18.71 17.25
CA ILE A 223 -0.09 -18.92 16.55
C ILE A 223 0.20 -20.41 16.53
N VAL A 224 0.26 -20.98 15.34
CA VAL A 224 0.62 -22.38 15.10
C VAL A 224 1.90 -22.39 14.27
N SER A 225 2.98 -22.89 14.86
CA SER A 225 4.27 -22.97 14.15
C SER A 225 4.19 -23.95 12.98
N PRO A 226 4.66 -23.59 11.78
CA PRO A 226 4.82 -24.56 10.71
C PRO A 226 6.00 -25.48 11.02
N GLU A 227 5.74 -26.79 10.99
CA GLU A 227 6.74 -27.84 11.14
C GLU A 227 7.44 -28.14 9.80
N ASN A 228 6.70 -27.98 8.69
CA ASN A 228 7.24 -28.19 7.35
C ASN A 228 6.60 -27.22 6.36
N VAL A 229 7.35 -26.91 5.30
CA VAL A 229 6.90 -26.14 4.13
C VAL A 229 7.36 -26.85 2.86
N THR A 230 6.50 -26.94 1.85
CA THR A 230 6.83 -27.53 0.54
C THR A 230 6.34 -26.63 -0.57
N ILE A 231 7.28 -26.09 -1.38
CA ILE A 231 6.99 -25.28 -2.55
C ILE A 231 6.64 -26.18 -3.72
N ASP A 232 5.54 -25.87 -4.42
CA ASP A 232 5.17 -26.54 -5.67
C ASP A 232 6.24 -26.28 -6.75
N GLN A 233 6.71 -27.34 -7.38
CA GLN A 233 7.75 -27.27 -8.40
C GLN A 233 7.25 -26.99 -9.83
N LYS A 234 5.98 -26.63 -10.02
CA LYS A 234 5.37 -26.34 -11.32
C LYS A 234 6.19 -25.34 -12.14
N TYR A 235 6.75 -24.33 -11.48
CA TYR A 235 7.52 -23.24 -12.11
C TYR A 235 9.03 -23.45 -12.05
N SER A 236 9.50 -24.64 -11.68
CA SER A 236 10.92 -24.92 -11.53
C SER A 236 11.64 -24.94 -12.87
N ALA A 237 12.83 -24.34 -12.89
CA ALA A 237 13.78 -24.43 -14.01
C ALA A 237 14.16 -25.90 -14.33
N ALA A 238 14.21 -26.76 -13.32
CA ALA A 238 14.46 -28.19 -13.49
C ALA A 238 13.35 -28.88 -14.30
N ASN A 239 12.13 -28.38 -14.25
CA ASN A 239 11.00 -28.84 -15.06
C ASN A 239 10.94 -28.15 -16.43
N GLY A 240 11.94 -27.34 -16.79
CA GLY A 240 12.02 -26.62 -18.04
C GLY A 240 11.12 -25.36 -18.11
N TYR A 241 10.60 -24.90 -16.96
CA TYR A 241 9.80 -23.67 -16.95
C TYR A 241 10.70 -22.44 -17.02
N GLU A 242 10.30 -21.47 -17.83
CA GLU A 242 10.97 -20.18 -18.00
C GLU A 242 10.01 -19.06 -17.65
N CYS A 243 10.42 -18.17 -16.74
CA CYS A 243 9.65 -17.00 -16.32
C CYS A 243 9.95 -15.81 -17.23
N ALA A 244 8.97 -15.06 -17.64
CA ALA A 244 9.18 -13.85 -18.40
C ALA A 244 9.29 -12.63 -17.46
N LEU A 245 10.32 -11.81 -17.63
CA LEU A 245 10.56 -10.63 -16.80
C LEU A 245 9.36 -9.66 -16.79
N ASN A 246 8.68 -9.53 -17.93
CA ASN A 246 7.53 -8.66 -18.09
C ASN A 246 6.26 -9.13 -17.33
N GLU A 247 6.21 -10.38 -16.86
CA GLU A 247 5.13 -10.86 -15.98
C GLU A 247 5.21 -10.21 -14.59
N GLN A 248 6.34 -9.61 -14.24
CA GLN A 248 6.64 -8.85 -13.03
C GLN A 248 6.56 -9.65 -11.73
N THR A 249 5.52 -10.46 -11.56
CA THR A 249 5.30 -11.24 -10.34
C THR A 249 4.90 -12.68 -10.64
N LEU A 250 5.25 -13.58 -9.72
CA LEU A 250 4.86 -14.99 -9.74
C LEU A 250 4.42 -15.40 -8.33
N ASN A 251 3.21 -15.92 -8.20
CA ASN A 251 2.73 -16.50 -6.95
C ASN A 251 3.13 -17.97 -6.88
N LEU A 252 4.01 -18.31 -5.95
CA LEU A 252 4.40 -19.68 -5.69
C LEU A 252 3.33 -20.36 -4.83
N ALA A 253 2.76 -21.45 -5.32
CA ALA A 253 1.95 -22.33 -4.49
C ALA A 253 2.86 -23.12 -3.54
N PHE A 254 2.42 -23.27 -2.30
CA PHE A 254 3.11 -24.06 -1.30
C PHE A 254 2.12 -24.73 -0.33
N THR A 255 2.55 -25.77 0.31
CA THR A 255 1.80 -26.46 1.37
C THR A 255 2.60 -26.46 2.66
N THR A 256 1.92 -26.57 3.79
CA THR A 256 2.52 -26.58 5.12
C THR A 256 2.00 -27.73 5.96
N VAL A 257 2.76 -28.10 6.95
CA VAL A 257 2.35 -29.04 8.00
C VAL A 257 2.55 -28.33 9.35
N PRO A 258 1.51 -28.21 10.18
CA PRO A 258 0.10 -28.45 9.85
C PRO A 258 -0.44 -27.45 8.83
N ALA A 259 -1.54 -27.78 8.15
CA ALA A 259 -2.12 -26.93 7.10
C ALA A 259 -2.63 -25.59 7.65
N GLU A 260 -3.09 -25.56 8.89
CA GLU A 260 -3.62 -24.39 9.58
C GLU A 260 -2.55 -23.54 10.27
N CYS A 261 -1.26 -23.74 9.93
CA CYS A 261 -0.19 -22.98 10.55
C CYS A 261 -0.24 -21.48 10.22
N THR A 262 0.45 -20.69 11.04
CA THR A 262 0.64 -19.26 10.84
C THR A 262 1.72 -19.03 9.79
N THR A 263 1.32 -18.87 8.54
CA THR A 263 2.22 -18.78 7.38
C THR A 263 3.15 -17.56 7.40
N SER A 264 2.83 -16.50 8.16
CA SER A 264 3.71 -15.35 8.37
C SER A 264 4.99 -15.70 9.14
N LEU A 265 5.05 -16.86 9.79
CA LEU A 265 6.26 -17.37 10.43
C LEU A 265 7.25 -18.01 9.44
N ILE A 266 6.83 -18.27 8.21
CA ILE A 266 7.72 -18.79 7.16
C ILE A 266 8.61 -17.67 6.66
N LYS A 267 9.91 -17.89 6.78
CA LYS A 267 10.91 -16.94 6.25
C LYS A 267 11.19 -17.24 4.80
N TRP A 268 10.91 -16.28 3.94
CA TRP A 268 11.21 -16.35 2.51
C TRP A 268 12.52 -15.63 2.20
N THR A 269 13.32 -16.21 1.31
CA THR A 269 14.61 -15.64 0.87
C THR A 269 14.84 -15.87 -0.61
N SER A 270 15.57 -14.96 -1.23
CA SER A 270 16.09 -15.07 -2.59
C SER A 270 17.61 -15.21 -2.55
N SER A 271 18.17 -16.06 -3.39
CA SER A 271 19.63 -16.17 -3.54
C SER A 271 20.27 -14.97 -4.23
N ASP A 272 19.48 -14.20 -5.01
CA ASP A 272 19.91 -12.98 -5.68
C ASP A 272 18.74 -12.00 -5.85
N GLU A 273 18.72 -10.97 -5.00
CA GLU A 273 17.67 -9.95 -5.01
C GLU A 273 17.75 -8.97 -6.18
N SER A 274 18.84 -8.98 -6.95
CA SER A 274 18.94 -8.24 -8.19
C SER A 274 18.17 -8.91 -9.34
N ILE A 275 17.97 -10.24 -9.26
CA ILE A 275 17.20 -11.03 -10.23
C ILE A 275 15.74 -11.10 -9.80
N ALA A 276 15.48 -11.46 -8.53
CA ALA A 276 14.12 -11.49 -7.98
C ALA A 276 14.11 -11.32 -6.46
N THR A 277 13.07 -10.69 -5.94
CA THR A 277 12.75 -10.65 -4.51
C THR A 277 11.53 -11.51 -4.22
N VAL A 278 11.36 -11.92 -2.97
CA VAL A 278 10.19 -12.71 -2.55
C VAL A 278 9.65 -12.21 -1.22
N ASP A 279 8.33 -12.17 -1.12
CA ASP A 279 7.61 -11.89 0.13
C ASP A 279 6.36 -12.77 0.17
N ALA A 280 6.18 -13.50 1.27
CA ALA A 280 5.05 -14.41 1.52
C ALA A 280 4.70 -15.35 0.33
N GLY A 281 5.73 -15.82 -0.40
CA GLY A 281 5.56 -16.67 -1.59
C GLY A 281 5.27 -15.92 -2.89
N VAL A 282 5.17 -14.59 -2.85
CA VAL A 282 5.05 -13.75 -4.03
C VAL A 282 6.43 -13.33 -4.50
N VAL A 283 6.87 -13.85 -5.63
CA VAL A 283 8.14 -13.48 -6.27
C VAL A 283 7.93 -12.28 -7.15
N LYS A 284 8.80 -11.26 -7.04
CA LYS A 284 8.84 -10.09 -7.91
C LYS A 284 10.12 -10.12 -8.74
N PHE A 285 9.98 -10.17 -10.05
CA PHE A 285 11.11 -10.17 -10.99
C PHE A 285 11.73 -8.78 -11.13
N LYS A 286 13.07 -8.72 -11.19
CA LYS A 286 13.83 -7.48 -11.36
C LYS A 286 14.88 -7.57 -12.49
N GLY A 287 15.39 -8.76 -12.75
CA GLY A 287 16.47 -8.98 -13.70
C GLY A 287 16.43 -10.36 -14.34
N PHE A 288 17.36 -10.59 -15.24
CA PHE A 288 17.54 -11.87 -15.94
C PHE A 288 18.50 -12.77 -15.18
N GLY A 289 18.31 -14.06 -15.29
CA GLY A 289 19.19 -15.07 -14.73
C GLY A 289 18.45 -16.18 -14.01
N LYS A 290 19.22 -17.03 -13.34
CA LYS A 290 18.70 -18.08 -12.46
C LYS A 290 18.75 -17.59 -11.02
N VAL A 291 17.69 -17.85 -10.26
CA VAL A 291 17.57 -17.47 -8.87
C VAL A 291 16.88 -18.60 -8.08
N THR A 292 17.38 -18.87 -6.90
CA THR A 292 16.74 -19.82 -5.98
C THR A 292 15.91 -19.06 -4.97
N ILE A 293 14.63 -19.39 -4.90
CA ILE A 293 13.71 -18.92 -3.87
C ILE A 293 13.56 -20.02 -2.82
N SER A 294 13.73 -19.65 -1.56
CA SER A 294 13.66 -20.60 -0.44
C SER A 294 12.66 -20.13 0.60
N ALA A 295 11.94 -21.08 1.17
CA ALA A 295 11.07 -20.94 2.32
C ALA A 295 11.63 -21.76 3.48
N ALA A 296 11.69 -21.17 4.68
CA ALA A 296 12.17 -21.83 5.88
C ALA A 296 11.17 -21.70 7.02
N THR A 297 10.93 -22.78 7.75
CA THR A 297 10.16 -22.76 8.99
C THR A 297 11.02 -22.25 10.15
N PRO A 298 10.43 -21.84 11.29
CA PRO A 298 11.18 -21.45 12.49
C PRO A 298 12.15 -22.54 12.99
N ASP A 299 11.79 -23.82 12.82
CA ASP A 299 12.61 -24.98 13.21
C ASP A 299 13.71 -25.31 12.21
N GLY A 300 13.82 -24.55 11.11
CA GLY A 300 14.89 -24.69 10.12
C GLY A 300 14.60 -25.67 8.98
N ASN A 301 13.41 -26.26 8.89
CA ASN A 301 13.03 -27.05 7.72
C ASN A 301 12.86 -26.14 6.51
N THR A 302 13.43 -26.52 5.37
CA THR A 302 13.49 -25.67 4.19
C THR A 302 12.93 -26.36 2.94
N SER A 303 12.34 -25.57 2.07
CA SER A 303 11.99 -25.95 0.70
C SER A 303 12.47 -24.86 -0.26
N SER A 304 12.91 -25.25 -1.45
CA SER A 304 13.39 -24.28 -2.43
C SER A 304 12.95 -24.62 -3.85
N ILE A 305 12.95 -23.60 -4.70
CA ILE A 305 12.69 -23.70 -6.14
C ILE A 305 13.70 -22.83 -6.89
N GLU A 306 14.35 -23.38 -7.91
CA GLU A 306 15.14 -22.59 -8.86
C GLU A 306 14.22 -22.07 -9.97
N LEU A 307 14.20 -20.77 -10.16
CA LEU A 307 13.50 -20.07 -11.25
C LEU A 307 14.54 -19.66 -12.31
N ASN A 308 14.14 -19.72 -13.59
CA ASN A 308 14.93 -19.22 -14.70
C ASN A 308 14.19 -18.07 -15.38
N ILE A 309 14.80 -16.88 -15.42
CA ILE A 309 14.29 -15.68 -16.08
C ILE A 309 15.21 -15.35 -17.26
N PRO A 310 15.07 -16.02 -18.42
CA PRO A 310 15.99 -15.84 -19.51
C PRO A 310 15.79 -14.49 -20.21
N CYS A 311 16.92 -13.90 -20.64
CA CYS A 311 16.89 -12.67 -21.42
C CYS A 311 16.24 -12.89 -22.78
N GLY A 312 15.33 -12.03 -23.16
CA GLY A 312 14.61 -12.05 -24.43
C GLY A 312 13.29 -12.82 -24.41
N LEU A 313 12.95 -13.52 -23.32
CA LEU A 313 11.61 -14.06 -23.16
C LEU A 313 10.62 -12.96 -22.82
N VAL A 314 9.63 -12.80 -23.67
CA VAL A 314 8.48 -11.92 -23.47
C VAL A 314 7.22 -12.78 -23.53
N ARG A 315 6.35 -12.63 -22.53
CA ARG A 315 5.06 -13.31 -22.48
C ARG A 315 3.98 -12.33 -22.07
N GLU A 316 3.20 -11.90 -23.04
CA GLU A 316 2.14 -10.94 -22.89
C GLU A 316 0.81 -11.56 -23.35
N THR A 317 -0.12 -11.74 -22.39
CA THR A 317 -1.39 -12.41 -22.64
C THR A 317 -2.61 -11.52 -22.33
N TYR A 318 -2.39 -10.27 -21.98
CA TYR A 318 -3.43 -9.29 -21.66
C TYR A 318 -4.49 -9.75 -20.64
N ARG A 319 -4.08 -10.62 -19.71
CA ARG A 319 -4.96 -11.10 -18.63
C ARG A 319 -4.90 -10.24 -17.38
N ASN A 320 -3.92 -9.34 -17.32
CA ASN A 320 -3.70 -8.47 -16.20
C ASN A 320 -3.19 -7.13 -16.69
N GLU A 321 -3.96 -6.08 -16.51
CA GLU A 321 -3.62 -4.71 -16.92
C GLU A 321 -2.36 -4.15 -16.22
N ASN A 322 -1.98 -4.72 -15.08
CA ASN A 322 -0.78 -4.31 -14.35
C ASN A 322 0.53 -4.86 -14.95
N HIS A 323 0.46 -5.77 -15.92
CA HIS A 323 1.65 -6.35 -16.53
C HIS A 323 2.28 -5.45 -17.59
N TYR A 324 1.61 -4.37 -18.03
CA TYR A 324 2.03 -3.65 -19.23
C TYR A 324 2.23 -2.20 -19.08
N SER A 325 3.10 -1.85 -19.95
CA SER A 325 3.45 -0.50 -20.25
C SER A 325 2.93 -0.07 -21.61
N PHE A 326 1.80 -0.61 -22.00
CA PHE A 326 1.10 -0.16 -23.19
C PHE A 326 0.34 1.11 -22.91
N ARG A 327 0.55 2.11 -23.77
CA ARG A 327 -0.27 3.32 -23.79
C ARG A 327 -0.54 3.76 -25.22
N PRO A 328 -1.65 4.44 -25.50
CA PRO A 328 -1.99 4.93 -26.82
C PRO A 328 -0.88 5.80 -27.40
N ALA A 329 -0.63 5.65 -28.70
CA ALA A 329 0.35 6.45 -29.42
C ALA A 329 -0.03 7.94 -29.51
N ASN A 330 -1.35 8.22 -29.46
CA ASN A 330 -1.93 9.55 -29.48
C ASN A 330 -3.35 9.52 -28.90
N THR A 331 -4.00 10.69 -28.80
CA THR A 331 -5.34 10.82 -28.19
C THR A 331 -6.47 10.18 -29.00
N SER A 332 -6.25 9.86 -30.29
CA SER A 332 -7.23 9.19 -31.13
C SER A 332 -7.22 7.67 -31.04
N ILE A 333 -6.24 7.10 -30.33
CA ILE A 333 -6.15 5.66 -30.06
C ILE A 333 -6.53 5.40 -28.59
N LYS A 334 -7.36 4.39 -28.35
CA LYS A 334 -7.70 3.92 -27.00
C LYS A 334 -7.33 2.45 -26.85
N TYR A 335 -6.89 2.08 -25.66
CA TYR A 335 -6.70 0.70 -25.23
C TYR A 335 -7.72 0.34 -24.18
N THR A 336 -8.39 -0.79 -24.37
CA THR A 336 -9.34 -1.34 -23.40
C THR A 336 -8.99 -2.80 -23.13
N TRP A 337 -8.69 -3.11 -21.86
CA TRP A 337 -8.35 -4.47 -21.44
C TRP A 337 -9.61 -5.29 -21.25
N GLY A 338 -9.65 -6.46 -21.88
CA GLY A 338 -10.64 -7.47 -21.67
C GLY A 338 -10.07 -8.68 -20.91
N ASP A 339 -10.85 -9.73 -20.77
CA ASP A 339 -10.37 -10.98 -20.18
C ASP A 339 -9.57 -11.77 -21.23
N GLY A 340 -8.25 -11.62 -21.19
CA GLY A 340 -7.32 -12.28 -22.08
C GLY A 340 -7.17 -11.64 -23.47
N PHE A 341 -7.49 -10.35 -23.61
CA PHE A 341 -7.20 -9.57 -24.82
C PHE A 341 -7.12 -8.08 -24.54
N LEU A 342 -6.45 -7.36 -25.42
CA LEU A 342 -6.42 -5.91 -25.47
C LEU A 342 -7.19 -5.45 -26.73
N THR A 343 -8.19 -4.59 -26.56
CA THR A 343 -8.84 -3.91 -27.69
C THR A 343 -8.11 -2.61 -27.99
N VAL A 344 -7.68 -2.44 -29.22
CA VAL A 344 -7.10 -1.20 -29.75
C VAL A 344 -8.13 -0.53 -30.63
N THR A 345 -8.59 0.66 -30.22
CA THR A 345 -9.63 1.42 -30.94
C THR A 345 -9.08 2.73 -31.46
N THR A 346 -9.30 3.05 -32.72
CA THR A 346 -9.05 4.37 -33.29
C THR A 346 -10.35 5.06 -33.68
N ALA A 347 -10.44 6.37 -33.42
CA ALA A 347 -11.63 7.14 -33.77
C ALA A 347 -11.80 7.25 -35.29
N ALA A 348 -13.03 7.51 -35.76
CA ALA A 348 -13.28 7.90 -37.13
C ALA A 348 -12.47 9.15 -37.51
N SER A 349 -11.98 9.24 -38.74
CA SER A 349 -11.18 10.36 -39.19
C SER A 349 -11.28 10.57 -40.68
N ASN A 350 -11.31 11.85 -41.09
CA ASN A 350 -11.23 12.26 -42.50
C ASN A 350 -9.81 12.24 -43.09
N ALA A 351 -8.81 11.81 -42.30
CA ALA A 351 -7.45 11.65 -42.77
C ALA A 351 -7.38 10.60 -43.85
N THR A 352 -6.49 10.78 -44.83
CA THR A 352 -6.27 9.81 -45.92
C THR A 352 -5.74 8.47 -45.41
N THR A 353 -5.09 8.50 -44.22
CA THR A 353 -4.59 7.31 -43.54
C THR A 353 -4.71 7.49 -42.03
N GLN A 354 -5.10 6.42 -41.34
CA GLN A 354 -5.09 6.33 -39.88
C GLN A 354 -4.12 5.26 -39.39
N ARG A 355 -3.84 5.31 -38.07
CA ARG A 355 -3.00 4.31 -37.41
C ARG A 355 -3.72 3.81 -36.17
N ALA A 356 -3.63 2.52 -35.93
CA ALA A 356 -4.10 1.84 -34.72
C ALA A 356 -2.95 1.03 -34.10
N ASP A 357 -1.89 1.73 -33.70
CA ASP A 357 -0.63 1.14 -33.29
C ASP A 357 -0.73 0.49 -31.92
N LEU A 358 -0.12 -0.69 -31.78
CA LEU A 358 0.17 -1.31 -30.49
C LEU A 358 1.54 -0.77 -30.02
N LYS A 359 1.54 -0.01 -28.91
CA LYS A 359 2.73 0.72 -28.46
C LYS A 359 3.06 0.45 -27.00
N TRP A 360 4.31 0.05 -26.76
CA TRP A 360 4.88 -0.24 -25.45
C TRP A 360 5.85 0.89 -25.05
N TYR A 361 5.68 1.51 -23.89
CA TYR A 361 6.44 2.69 -23.52
C TYR A 361 7.13 2.67 -22.16
N ASP A 362 6.41 2.21 -21.11
CA ASP A 362 6.80 2.56 -19.76
C ASP A 362 7.90 1.67 -19.19
N LEU A 363 7.94 0.39 -19.64
CA LEU A 363 9.02 -0.54 -19.29
C LEU A 363 9.86 -0.84 -20.53
N PRO A 364 11.20 -0.89 -20.42
CA PRO A 364 12.02 -1.36 -21.50
C PRO A 364 11.61 -2.79 -21.90
N LEU A 365 11.34 -3.00 -23.19
CA LEU A 365 11.17 -4.32 -23.74
C LEU A 365 12.54 -4.84 -24.18
N THR A 366 13.01 -5.93 -23.57
CA THR A 366 14.31 -6.51 -23.91
C THR A 366 14.12 -7.74 -24.78
N LEU A 367 14.70 -7.71 -25.99
CA LEU A 367 14.73 -8.84 -26.93
C LEU A 367 16.16 -9.39 -27.04
N HIS A 368 16.27 -10.67 -27.33
CA HIS A 368 17.54 -11.37 -27.56
C HIS A 368 17.36 -12.37 -28.70
N ALA A 369 17.82 -12.00 -29.92
CA ALA A 369 17.56 -12.78 -31.11
C ALA A 369 18.26 -14.15 -31.13
N GLY A 370 19.31 -14.35 -30.32
CA GLY A 370 19.96 -15.66 -30.18
C GLY A 370 19.21 -16.62 -29.27
N ASN A 371 18.58 -16.10 -28.20
CA ASN A 371 17.81 -16.94 -27.26
C ASN A 371 16.38 -17.19 -27.76
N TYR A 372 15.75 -16.11 -28.26
CA TYR A 372 14.35 -16.11 -28.74
C TYR A 372 14.28 -15.37 -30.08
N PRO A 373 14.65 -16.04 -31.18
CA PRO A 373 14.73 -15.42 -32.52
C PRO A 373 13.36 -15.06 -33.09
N VAL A 374 12.27 -15.51 -32.51
CA VAL A 374 10.92 -15.34 -33.06
C VAL A 374 10.07 -14.50 -32.11
N LEU A 375 9.52 -13.38 -32.60
CA LEU A 375 8.46 -12.65 -31.97
C LEU A 375 7.15 -12.96 -32.71
N ALA A 376 6.10 -13.33 -32.00
CA ALA A 376 4.80 -13.57 -32.59
C ALA A 376 3.70 -12.78 -31.88
N VAL A 377 2.72 -12.31 -32.65
CA VAL A 377 1.59 -11.53 -32.16
C VAL A 377 0.32 -12.13 -32.73
N LYS A 378 -0.62 -12.51 -31.86
CA LYS A 378 -1.97 -12.96 -32.27
C LYS A 378 -2.93 -11.80 -32.19
N ILE A 379 -3.55 -11.48 -33.31
CA ILE A 379 -4.52 -10.40 -33.46
C ILE A 379 -5.82 -10.90 -34.07
N GLU A 380 -6.90 -10.20 -33.84
CA GLU A 380 -8.15 -10.36 -34.59
C GLU A 380 -7.89 -10.00 -36.06
N ASP A 381 -8.43 -10.79 -36.99
CA ASP A 381 -8.37 -10.44 -38.40
C ASP A 381 -9.37 -9.29 -38.67
N ALA A 382 -8.83 -8.11 -38.82
CA ALA A 382 -9.63 -6.92 -39.02
C ALA A 382 -10.38 -6.98 -40.37
N LYS A 383 -11.69 -6.91 -40.30
CA LYS A 383 -12.57 -7.10 -41.44
C LYS A 383 -12.84 -5.81 -42.20
N ASP A 384 -12.79 -4.66 -41.53
CA ASP A 384 -13.14 -3.37 -42.14
C ASP A 384 -11.98 -2.38 -41.98
N LEU A 385 -11.09 -2.39 -42.96
CA LEU A 385 -9.96 -1.48 -43.05
C LEU A 385 -10.23 -0.20 -43.84
N GLY A 386 -11.47 -0.06 -44.34
CA GLY A 386 -11.88 1.09 -45.15
C GLY A 386 -11.56 0.97 -46.65
N ILE A 387 -12.06 1.91 -47.43
CA ILE A 387 -11.96 1.91 -48.89
C ILE A 387 -10.52 2.16 -49.36
N GLY A 388 -10.01 1.30 -50.24
CA GLY A 388 -8.71 1.45 -50.89
C GLY A 388 -7.49 1.00 -50.06
N VAL A 389 -7.69 0.32 -48.92
CA VAL A 389 -6.64 -0.32 -48.17
C VAL A 389 -6.35 -1.70 -48.77
N THR A 390 -5.18 -1.87 -49.30
CA THR A 390 -4.74 -3.13 -49.94
C THR A 390 -3.77 -3.95 -49.09
N GLY A 391 -3.24 -3.35 -48.00
CA GLY A 391 -2.22 -3.97 -47.19
C GLY A 391 -2.49 -3.86 -45.70
N ARG A 392 -2.36 -4.98 -45.02
CA ARG A 392 -2.39 -5.07 -43.56
C ARG A 392 -0.98 -4.89 -43.08
N ASN A 393 -0.63 -3.66 -42.77
CA ASN A 393 0.75 -3.27 -42.54
C ASN A 393 1.03 -3.21 -41.03
N PHE A 394 1.58 -4.30 -40.47
CA PHE A 394 2.01 -4.41 -39.09
C PHE A 394 3.54 -4.37 -39.02
N ASN A 395 4.11 -3.18 -39.10
CA ASN A 395 5.56 -3.00 -39.10
C ASN A 395 6.10 -2.75 -37.70
N MET A 396 7.28 -3.27 -37.41
CA MET A 396 8.02 -2.85 -36.20
C MET A 396 8.57 -1.44 -36.38
N ASP A 397 8.29 -0.60 -35.40
CA ASP A 397 8.81 0.77 -35.30
C ASP A 397 9.35 0.96 -33.87
N VAL A 398 10.67 0.98 -33.72
CA VAL A 398 11.32 0.84 -32.41
C VAL A 398 12.48 1.80 -32.22
N VAL A 399 12.79 2.12 -30.97
CA VAL A 399 14.00 2.82 -30.53
C VAL A 399 14.59 2.09 -29.35
N GLY A 400 15.85 1.68 -29.45
CA GLY A 400 16.50 0.91 -28.39
C GLY A 400 18.01 0.97 -28.47
N LYS A 401 18.66 0.30 -27.53
CA LYS A 401 20.11 0.11 -27.46
C LYS A 401 20.46 -1.34 -27.21
N SER A 402 21.52 -1.80 -27.88
CA SER A 402 22.13 -3.08 -27.55
C SER A 402 22.91 -3.00 -26.24
N GLU A 403 23.23 -4.14 -25.65
CA GLU A 403 24.06 -4.27 -24.47
C GLU A 403 25.44 -3.59 -24.64
N SER A 404 26.02 -3.65 -25.83
CA SER A 404 27.24 -2.94 -26.20
C SER A 404 27.07 -1.44 -26.47
N GLY A 405 25.85 -0.91 -26.29
CA GLY A 405 25.53 0.52 -26.41
C GLY A 405 25.22 1.00 -27.85
N LYS A 406 25.13 0.11 -28.83
CA LYS A 406 24.76 0.44 -30.19
C LYS A 406 23.30 0.84 -30.32
N ASP A 407 23.02 1.96 -30.97
CA ASP A 407 21.64 2.43 -31.19
C ASP A 407 20.92 1.60 -32.27
N PHE A 408 19.71 1.19 -31.97
CA PHE A 408 18.80 0.54 -32.88
C PHE A 408 17.54 1.41 -33.08
N LYS A 409 17.27 1.75 -34.33
CA LYS A 409 16.07 2.49 -34.73
C LYS A 409 15.48 1.84 -35.98
N ALA A 410 14.21 1.48 -35.92
CA ALA A 410 13.44 1.10 -37.09
C ALA A 410 12.25 2.07 -37.15
N LEU A 411 12.34 3.05 -38.01
CA LEU A 411 11.33 4.08 -38.20
C LEU A 411 10.62 3.84 -39.54
N GLY A 412 9.62 2.98 -39.53
CA GLY A 412 8.74 2.71 -40.68
C GLY A 412 9.42 2.30 -41.97
N GLY A 413 9.06 1.19 -42.53
CA GLY A 413 9.59 0.75 -43.81
C GLY A 413 9.41 -0.75 -44.04
N GLY A 414 9.25 -1.14 -45.27
CA GLY A 414 8.76 -2.44 -45.74
C GLY A 414 9.57 -3.68 -45.34
N ASN A 415 10.73 -3.53 -44.67
CA ASN A 415 11.59 -4.66 -44.31
C ASN A 415 11.34 -5.19 -42.88
N ASN A 416 10.47 -4.53 -42.10
CA ASN A 416 10.15 -4.91 -40.73
C ASN A 416 8.79 -5.58 -40.59
N THR A 417 8.30 -6.18 -41.67
CA THR A 417 7.06 -6.95 -41.72
C THR A 417 7.29 -8.37 -41.21
N TRP A 418 6.17 -9.03 -40.83
CA TRP A 418 6.22 -10.44 -40.44
C TRP A 418 6.77 -11.34 -41.58
N SER A 419 7.49 -12.38 -41.18
CA SER A 419 8.08 -13.37 -42.07
C SER A 419 7.15 -14.56 -42.34
N ASN A 420 6.36 -14.94 -41.38
CA ASN A 420 5.40 -16.05 -41.40
C ASN A 420 4.03 -15.61 -40.85
N GLU A 421 2.98 -16.29 -41.30
CA GLU A 421 1.62 -15.99 -40.85
C GLU A 421 0.80 -17.27 -40.73
N LEU A 422 0.05 -17.36 -39.61
CA LEU A 422 -0.96 -18.40 -39.39
C LEU A 422 -2.34 -17.74 -39.43
N LYS A 423 -3.27 -18.32 -40.19
CA LYS A 423 -4.68 -17.99 -40.17
C LYS A 423 -5.39 -18.99 -39.28
N CYS A 424 -6.00 -18.52 -38.20
CA CYS A 424 -6.66 -19.35 -37.22
C CYS A 424 -8.14 -19.54 -37.53
N ALA A 425 -8.68 -20.68 -37.13
CA ALA A 425 -10.10 -21.03 -37.38
C ALA A 425 -11.07 -20.15 -36.59
N ASP A 426 -10.61 -19.48 -35.52
CA ASP A 426 -11.41 -18.52 -34.74
C ASP A 426 -11.52 -17.12 -35.39
N GLY A 427 -10.96 -16.94 -36.58
CA GLY A 427 -10.91 -15.66 -37.28
C GLY A 427 -9.76 -14.74 -36.83
N SER A 428 -8.83 -15.24 -36.04
CA SER A 428 -7.61 -14.51 -35.67
C SER A 428 -6.46 -14.84 -36.64
N ARG A 429 -5.40 -14.03 -36.53
CA ARG A 429 -4.14 -14.21 -37.27
C ARG A 429 -2.97 -14.21 -36.30
N VAL A 430 -1.95 -15.01 -36.57
CA VAL A 430 -0.69 -14.93 -35.86
C VAL A 430 0.38 -14.40 -36.82
N LEU A 431 0.91 -13.23 -36.53
CA LEU A 431 1.98 -12.60 -37.27
C LEU A 431 3.29 -12.96 -36.60
N ILE A 432 4.25 -13.50 -37.37
CA ILE A 432 5.50 -14.07 -36.87
C ILE A 432 6.67 -13.29 -37.49
N TYR A 433 7.50 -12.70 -36.65
CA TYR A 433 8.69 -11.90 -37.00
C TYR A 433 9.94 -12.68 -36.68
N ASP A 434 10.82 -12.84 -37.65
CA ASP A 434 12.16 -13.37 -37.45
C ASP A 434 13.10 -12.22 -37.07
N LEU A 435 13.40 -12.11 -35.76
CA LEU A 435 14.21 -11.02 -35.20
C LEU A 435 15.63 -10.98 -35.78
N SER A 436 16.15 -12.12 -36.20
CA SER A 436 17.49 -12.20 -36.83
C SER A 436 17.56 -11.55 -38.22
N LYS A 437 16.39 -11.25 -38.82
CA LYS A 437 16.27 -10.65 -40.15
C LYS A 437 15.61 -9.27 -40.14
N VAL A 438 15.09 -8.83 -39.01
CA VAL A 438 14.48 -7.51 -38.91
C VAL A 438 15.54 -6.42 -39.04
N ALA A 439 15.32 -5.48 -39.95
CA ALA A 439 16.20 -4.34 -40.13
C ALA A 439 15.92 -3.23 -39.13
N PHE A 440 16.90 -2.85 -38.32
CA PHE A 440 16.79 -1.81 -37.28
C PHE A 440 17.55 -0.52 -37.72
N GLY A 441 17.31 -0.02 -38.89
CA GLY A 441 17.86 1.24 -39.36
C GLY A 441 19.40 1.25 -39.30
N THR A 442 19.98 2.27 -38.66
CA THR A 442 21.47 2.39 -38.55
C THR A 442 22.10 1.30 -37.68
N GLY A 443 21.33 0.61 -36.88
CA GLY A 443 21.75 -0.50 -36.02
C GLY A 443 22.00 -1.82 -36.80
N GLY A 444 21.43 -1.96 -38.01
CA GLY A 444 21.41 -3.23 -38.74
C GLY A 444 20.41 -4.23 -38.15
N VAL A 445 20.63 -5.53 -38.38
CA VAL A 445 19.80 -6.59 -37.79
C VAL A 445 20.13 -6.82 -36.32
N ALA A 446 19.21 -7.42 -35.58
CA ALA A 446 19.42 -7.75 -34.17
C ALA A 446 20.62 -8.71 -34.00
N PRO A 447 21.58 -8.40 -33.12
CA PRO A 447 22.67 -9.33 -32.84
C PRO A 447 22.14 -10.58 -32.12
N THR A 448 22.81 -11.71 -32.33
CA THR A 448 22.40 -12.99 -31.71
C THR A 448 23.14 -13.30 -30.42
N ASN A 449 24.14 -12.50 -30.05
CA ASN A 449 25.01 -12.72 -28.89
C ASN A 449 24.81 -11.69 -27.77
N GLU A 450 23.93 -10.72 -27.95
CA GLU A 450 23.62 -9.69 -26.96
C GLU A 450 22.13 -9.31 -26.97
N SER A 451 21.68 -8.69 -25.90
CA SER A 451 20.31 -8.19 -25.77
C SER A 451 20.16 -6.80 -26.39
N ILE A 452 18.92 -6.48 -26.78
CA ILE A 452 18.50 -5.13 -27.15
C ILE A 452 17.36 -4.71 -26.22
N SER A 453 17.54 -3.59 -25.50
CA SER A 453 16.49 -2.95 -24.71
C SER A 453 15.87 -1.82 -25.52
N PHE A 454 14.56 -1.91 -25.77
CA PHE A 454 13.78 -0.90 -26.48
C PHE A 454 13.07 0.03 -25.49
N SER A 455 13.37 1.31 -25.54
CA SER A 455 12.64 2.36 -24.82
C SER A 455 11.30 2.69 -25.48
N ILE A 456 11.21 2.44 -26.80
CA ILE A 456 9.97 2.52 -27.58
C ILE A 456 9.87 1.26 -28.42
N PHE A 457 8.81 0.50 -28.22
CA PHE A 457 8.47 -0.65 -29.06
C PHE A 457 7.04 -0.47 -29.56
N GLN A 458 6.88 -0.49 -30.88
CA GLN A 458 5.63 -0.26 -31.53
C GLN A 458 5.44 -1.22 -32.70
N LEU A 459 4.30 -1.89 -32.73
CA LEU A 459 3.81 -2.54 -33.93
C LEU A 459 2.84 -1.56 -34.60
N LYS A 460 3.28 -1.03 -35.72
CA LYS A 460 2.60 0.03 -36.45
C LYS A 460 1.55 -0.56 -37.38
N TYR A 461 0.28 -0.41 -36.99
CA TYR A 461 -0.84 -0.75 -37.86
C TYR A 461 -1.30 0.50 -38.60
N ALA A 462 -0.86 0.62 -39.84
CA ALA A 462 -1.04 1.82 -40.66
C ALA A 462 -1.99 1.58 -41.83
N ASP A 463 -2.30 2.68 -42.55
CA ASP A 463 -3.12 2.71 -43.77
C ASP A 463 -4.59 2.29 -43.59
N ILE A 464 -5.13 2.54 -42.39
CA ILE A 464 -6.54 2.36 -42.09
C ILE A 464 -7.32 3.57 -42.61
N LYS A 465 -8.42 3.36 -43.31
CA LYS A 465 -9.27 4.42 -43.87
C LYS A 465 -10.72 4.28 -43.45
N THR A 466 -11.01 4.67 -42.20
CA THR A 466 -12.36 4.71 -41.66
C THR A 466 -12.83 6.16 -41.56
N ILE A 467 -13.68 6.59 -42.46
CA ILE A 467 -14.11 8.02 -42.56
C ILE A 467 -15.29 8.30 -41.62
N ASP A 468 -16.18 7.35 -41.45
CA ASP A 468 -17.47 7.52 -40.82
C ASP A 468 -17.69 6.67 -39.54
N HIS A 469 -16.72 5.83 -39.19
CA HIS A 469 -16.80 4.98 -38.00
C HIS A 469 -15.45 4.78 -37.33
N SER A 470 -15.46 4.35 -36.07
CA SER A 470 -14.26 3.89 -35.36
C SER A 470 -13.82 2.54 -35.89
N PHE A 471 -12.51 2.29 -35.84
CA PHE A 471 -11.93 0.99 -36.17
C PHE A 471 -11.36 0.38 -34.90
N ASP A 472 -11.63 -0.89 -34.67
CA ASP A 472 -11.05 -1.65 -33.56
C ASP A 472 -10.60 -3.04 -34.01
N TYR A 473 -9.63 -3.58 -33.23
CA TYR A 473 -9.20 -4.98 -33.33
C TYR A 473 -8.70 -5.44 -31.97
N LYS A 474 -8.76 -6.76 -31.74
CA LYS A 474 -8.25 -7.38 -30.53
C LYS A 474 -6.83 -7.88 -30.72
N VAL A 475 -6.03 -7.74 -29.69
CA VAL A 475 -4.71 -8.38 -29.54
C VAL A 475 -4.84 -9.40 -28.43
N TYR A 476 -4.61 -10.67 -28.73
CA TYR A 476 -4.80 -11.76 -27.78
C TYR A 476 -3.55 -12.07 -27.00
N TRP A 477 -2.39 -12.00 -27.65
CA TRP A 477 -1.08 -12.14 -27.02
C TRP A 477 0.04 -11.63 -27.92
N MET A 478 1.16 -11.27 -27.28
CA MET A 478 2.44 -10.99 -27.91
C MET A 478 3.53 -11.73 -27.13
N GLN A 479 4.26 -12.62 -27.78
CA GLN A 479 5.24 -13.47 -27.12
C GLN A 479 6.46 -13.71 -27.99
N THR A 480 7.62 -14.02 -27.35
CA THR A 480 8.80 -14.50 -28.03
C THR A 480 8.93 -16.03 -27.90
N PHE A 481 9.52 -16.66 -28.91
CA PHE A 481 9.66 -18.11 -29.04
C PHE A 481 11.04 -18.49 -29.53
N LYS A 482 11.47 -19.72 -29.24
CA LYS A 482 12.75 -20.28 -29.71
C LYS A 482 12.71 -20.69 -31.19
N SER A 483 11.53 -20.97 -31.73
CA SER A 483 11.34 -21.32 -33.11
C SER A 483 9.90 -21.03 -33.60
N VAL A 484 9.70 -21.03 -34.93
CA VAL A 484 8.37 -20.96 -35.54
C VAL A 484 7.53 -22.17 -35.15
N ALA A 485 8.15 -23.37 -35.06
CA ALA A 485 7.46 -24.57 -34.63
C ALA A 485 6.91 -24.46 -33.18
N ASP A 486 7.56 -23.67 -32.29
CA ASP A 486 7.04 -23.41 -30.94
C ASP A 486 5.81 -22.49 -30.98
N VAL A 487 5.74 -21.53 -31.90
CA VAL A 487 4.55 -20.72 -32.14
C VAL A 487 3.37 -21.61 -32.57
N GLU A 488 3.61 -22.49 -33.55
CA GLU A 488 2.61 -23.42 -34.04
C GLU A 488 2.11 -24.36 -32.94
N ASN A 489 3.03 -24.91 -32.13
CA ASN A 489 2.70 -25.72 -30.98
C ASN A 489 1.89 -24.95 -29.92
N TYR A 490 2.22 -23.68 -29.68
CA TYR A 490 1.48 -22.83 -28.75
C TYR A 490 0.02 -22.64 -29.21
N VAL A 491 -0.19 -22.25 -30.47
CA VAL A 491 -1.53 -22.10 -31.05
C VAL A 491 -2.33 -23.42 -30.96
N LYS A 492 -1.71 -24.55 -31.32
CA LYS A 492 -2.35 -25.85 -31.28
C LYS A 492 -2.66 -26.38 -29.90
N LYS A 493 -1.73 -26.24 -28.94
CA LYS A 493 -1.81 -26.90 -27.63
C LYS A 493 -2.36 -25.99 -26.54
N VAL A 494 -2.02 -24.70 -26.57
CA VAL A 494 -2.40 -23.71 -25.54
C VAL A 494 -3.68 -22.99 -25.96
N ASP A 495 -3.70 -22.41 -27.16
CA ASP A 495 -4.91 -21.77 -27.69
C ASP A 495 -5.97 -22.82 -28.09
N ARG A 496 -5.55 -24.04 -28.42
CA ARG A 496 -6.39 -25.14 -28.88
C ARG A 496 -7.19 -24.81 -30.14
N ILE A 497 -6.54 -24.08 -31.06
CA ILE A 497 -7.16 -23.58 -32.27
C ILE A 497 -6.49 -24.24 -33.49
N ALA A 498 -7.28 -24.64 -34.46
CA ALA A 498 -6.80 -25.07 -35.77
C ALA A 498 -6.32 -23.85 -36.57
N TYR A 499 -5.26 -24.02 -37.35
CA TYR A 499 -4.71 -22.97 -38.19
C TYR A 499 -4.26 -23.49 -39.57
N GLU A 500 -4.11 -22.56 -40.48
CA GLU A 500 -3.48 -22.74 -41.79
C GLU A 500 -2.28 -21.82 -41.92
N VAL A 501 -1.17 -22.33 -42.43
CA VAL A 501 0.03 -21.51 -42.72
C VAL A 501 -0.20 -20.81 -44.04
N ILE A 502 -0.21 -19.46 -44.02
CA ILE A 502 -0.47 -18.65 -45.22
C ILE A 502 0.83 -18.11 -45.84
N LYS A 503 1.84 -17.83 -45.00
CA LYS A 503 3.12 -17.24 -45.43
C LYS A 503 4.28 -17.85 -44.66
#